data_abb15ae4331fefd791a21bb3b1b7d0ec
#
_entry.id   abb15ae4331fefd791a21bb3b1b7d0ec
#
_cell.length_a   1.000
_cell.length_b   1.000
_cell.length_c   1.000
_cell.angle_alpha   90.00
_cell.angle_beta   90.00
_cell.angle_gamma   90.00
#
_symmetry.space_group_name_H-M   'P 1'
#
loop_
_entity.id
_entity.type
_entity.pdbx_description
1 polymer ?
#
loop_
_entity_poly.entity_id
_entity_poly.type
_entity_poly.pdbx_seq_one_letter_code
_entity_poly.pdbx_strand_id
1 'polypeptide(L)'
;SASEKTDYSNAKSEQKIITDVLSKLPHKVCYKTYPEDNRRYADVDPVLRDVKSTNNIVLFSDKVDMRYLVSKYSIFVTTCATSTLGWVVMSGKPVVFIDQKNNNPLTDDAHVSLSKGIFVFDDDMHNFHKNLRNFLSKPISEIDRLWSEKKKYREKMIKNYFSTYEGGAGKRAVKIILRECFS
;
A
#
# COMPACT_ATOMS: atom_id res chain seq x y z
N SER A 1 19.57 -9.22 -17.91
CA SER A 1 18.83 -10.38 -17.44
C SER A 1 18.08 -9.95 -16.21
N ALA A 2 16.75 -9.88 -16.31
CA ALA A 2 15.90 -9.67 -15.14
C ALA A 2 16.15 -10.86 -14.21
N SER A 3 16.68 -10.62 -13.01
CA SER A 3 16.76 -11.65 -11.98
C SER A 3 15.34 -11.93 -11.55
N GLU A 4 14.80 -13.10 -11.88
CA GLU A 4 13.56 -13.57 -11.31
C GLU A 4 13.72 -13.57 -9.78
N LYS A 5 13.09 -12.62 -9.11
CA LYS A 5 13.01 -12.66 -7.67
C LYS A 5 12.11 -13.83 -7.29
N THR A 6 12.70 -14.77 -6.60
CA THR A 6 11.98 -15.91 -6.03
C THR A 6 11.11 -15.45 -4.86
N ASP A 7 10.09 -16.23 -4.48
CA ASP A 7 9.30 -16.01 -3.27
C ASP A 7 10.18 -15.82 -2.03
N TYR A 8 11.33 -16.50 -1.99
CA TYR A 8 12.34 -16.35 -0.95
C TYR A 8 12.94 -14.93 -0.90
N SER A 9 13.30 -14.34 -2.05
CA SER A 9 13.87 -12.99 -2.07
C SER A 9 12.84 -11.93 -1.67
N ASN A 10 11.57 -12.14 -2.01
CA ASN A 10 10.47 -11.28 -1.60
C ASN A 10 10.25 -11.35 -0.08
N ALA A 11 10.18 -12.57 0.47
CA ALA A 11 10.07 -12.78 1.91
C ALA A 11 11.24 -12.14 2.67
N LYS A 12 12.48 -12.25 2.16
CA LYS A 12 13.66 -11.64 2.77
C LYS A 12 13.61 -10.10 2.74
N SER A 13 13.13 -9.50 1.64
CA SER A 13 12.92 -8.06 1.57
C SER A 13 11.86 -7.60 2.56
N GLU A 14 10.76 -8.32 2.66
CA GLU A 14 9.67 -8.05 3.60
C GLU A 14 10.13 -8.18 5.06
N GLN A 15 10.89 -9.23 5.39
CA GLN A 15 11.51 -9.38 6.71
C GLN A 15 12.37 -8.18 7.09
N LYS A 16 13.19 -7.67 6.17
CA LYS A 16 14.00 -6.47 6.42
C LYS A 16 13.15 -5.22 6.68
N ILE A 17 12.04 -5.05 5.96
CA ILE A 17 11.12 -3.95 6.24
C ILE A 17 10.54 -4.09 7.66
N ILE A 18 10.18 -5.31 8.08
CA ILE A 18 9.68 -5.56 9.43
C ILE A 18 10.75 -5.27 10.48
N THR A 19 11.94 -5.84 10.34
CA THR A 19 13.01 -5.77 11.36
C THR A 19 13.71 -4.41 11.42
N ASP A 20 13.96 -3.77 10.27
CA ASP A 20 14.77 -2.55 10.19
C ASP A 20 13.92 -1.27 10.19
N VAL A 21 12.63 -1.39 9.87
CA VAL A 21 11.71 -0.25 9.81
C VAL A 21 10.58 -0.39 10.81
N LEU A 22 9.64 -1.30 10.58
CA LEU A 22 8.37 -1.34 11.31
C LEU A 22 8.56 -1.64 12.80
N SER A 23 9.49 -2.53 13.17
CA SER A 23 9.81 -2.86 14.56
C SER A 23 10.39 -1.67 15.35
N LYS A 24 10.94 -0.67 14.66
CA LYS A 24 11.60 0.50 15.27
C LYS A 24 10.68 1.73 15.34
N LEU A 25 9.44 1.62 14.86
CA LEU A 25 8.52 2.74 14.90
C LEU A 25 7.98 2.99 16.30
N PRO A 26 7.74 4.26 16.68
CA PRO A 26 7.10 4.60 17.95
C PRO A 26 5.59 4.31 17.95
N HIS A 27 5.04 3.88 16.82
CA HIS A 27 3.63 3.64 16.61
C HIS A 27 3.29 2.16 16.67
N LYS A 28 2.04 1.84 16.99
CA LYS A 28 1.50 0.49 16.77
C LYS A 28 1.27 0.26 15.28
N VAL A 29 1.73 -0.88 14.79
CA VAL A 29 1.61 -1.30 13.41
C VAL A 29 0.63 -2.47 13.33
N CYS A 30 -0.30 -2.42 12.39
CA CYS A 30 -1.14 -3.55 12.04
C CYS A 30 -0.61 -4.17 10.74
N TYR A 31 -0.13 -5.40 10.84
CA TYR A 31 0.31 -6.17 9.69
C TYR A 31 -0.85 -7.03 9.19
N LYS A 32 -1.42 -6.65 8.06
CA LYS A 32 -2.55 -7.37 7.48
C LYS A 32 -2.11 -8.34 6.41
N THR A 33 -2.42 -9.62 6.61
CA THR A 33 -2.25 -10.64 5.58
C THR A 33 -3.33 -10.55 4.50
N TYR A 34 -3.05 -11.10 3.33
CA TYR A 34 -4.05 -11.24 2.28
C TYR A 34 -5.20 -12.16 2.76
N PRO A 35 -6.47 -11.89 2.38
CA PRO A 35 -7.61 -12.68 2.87
C PRO A 35 -7.62 -14.15 2.43
N GLU A 36 -6.93 -14.48 1.33
CA GLU A 36 -6.84 -15.84 0.84
C GLU A 36 -5.58 -16.52 1.36
N ASP A 37 -5.74 -17.71 1.93
CA ASP A 37 -4.67 -18.53 2.49
C ASP A 37 -3.85 -19.24 1.38
N ASN A 38 -3.41 -18.48 0.38
CA ASN A 38 -2.62 -18.99 -0.73
C ASN A 38 -1.11 -19.03 -0.43
N ARG A 39 -0.70 -18.79 0.81
CA ARG A 39 0.69 -18.96 1.21
C ARG A 39 1.01 -20.46 1.23
N ARG A 40 1.76 -20.89 0.21
CA ARG A 40 2.18 -22.29 -0.01
C ARG A 40 3.03 -22.89 1.11
N TYR A 41 3.41 -22.11 2.10
CA TYR A 41 4.29 -22.48 3.21
C TYR A 41 3.56 -22.27 4.54
N ALA A 42 2.51 -23.06 4.76
CA ALA A 42 1.67 -22.96 5.96
C ALA A 42 2.45 -23.17 7.27
N ASP A 43 3.52 -23.96 7.24
CA ASP A 43 4.15 -24.43 8.46
C ASP A 43 5.26 -23.53 9.01
N VAL A 44 5.97 -22.77 8.18
CA VAL A 44 7.02 -21.83 8.63
C VAL A 44 7.12 -20.62 7.71
N ASP A 45 6.23 -19.67 7.84
CA ASP A 45 6.38 -18.36 7.18
C ASP A 45 7.33 -17.48 8.02
N PRO A 46 8.57 -17.22 7.56
CA PRO A 46 9.55 -16.46 8.32
C PRO A 46 9.10 -15.00 8.54
N VAL A 47 8.31 -14.44 7.63
CA VAL A 47 7.75 -13.09 7.74
C VAL A 47 6.75 -13.03 8.90
N LEU A 48 5.82 -13.99 8.97
CA LEU A 48 4.83 -14.06 10.06
C LEU A 48 5.48 -14.34 11.42
N ARG A 49 6.58 -15.10 11.43
CA ARG A 49 7.36 -15.31 12.67
C ARG A 49 7.91 -13.99 13.19
N ASP A 50 8.53 -13.18 12.31
CA ASP A 50 9.10 -11.90 12.68
C ASP A 50 8.02 -10.89 13.10
N VAL A 51 6.87 -10.88 12.41
CA VAL A 51 5.69 -10.10 12.81
C VAL A 51 5.22 -10.47 14.22
N LYS A 52 5.06 -11.77 14.52
CA LYS A 52 4.56 -12.25 15.81
C LYS A 52 5.56 -12.02 16.95
N SER A 53 6.85 -11.97 16.66
CA SER A 53 7.90 -11.72 17.67
C SER A 53 8.15 -10.23 17.95
N THR A 54 7.50 -9.33 17.21
CA THR A 54 7.71 -7.87 17.31
C THR A 54 6.63 -7.22 18.17
N ASN A 55 7.01 -6.58 19.27
CA ASN A 55 6.09 -6.07 20.29
C ASN A 55 5.12 -4.99 19.82
N ASN A 56 5.53 -4.13 18.88
CA ASN A 56 4.69 -3.03 18.38
C ASN A 56 3.90 -3.40 17.11
N ILE A 57 3.99 -4.65 16.64
CA ILE A 57 3.27 -5.13 15.47
C ILE A 57 2.18 -6.12 15.89
N VAL A 58 0.97 -5.89 15.40
CA VAL A 58 -0.18 -6.79 15.60
C VAL A 58 -0.50 -7.44 14.28
N LEU A 59 -0.49 -8.77 14.25
CA LEU A 59 -0.93 -9.55 13.10
C LEU A 59 -2.45 -9.52 12.98
N PHE A 60 -2.94 -9.11 11.82
CA PHE A 60 -4.35 -9.16 11.47
C PHE A 60 -4.55 -10.18 10.33
N SER A 61 -5.01 -11.37 10.68
CA SER A 61 -5.22 -12.50 9.77
C SER A 61 -6.67 -12.73 9.36
N ASP A 62 -7.61 -11.95 9.89
CA ASP A 62 -9.02 -12.10 9.55
C ASP A 62 -9.28 -11.84 8.07
N LYS A 63 -10.17 -12.65 7.47
CA LYS A 63 -10.56 -12.56 6.06
C LYS A 63 -11.48 -11.36 5.77
N VAL A 64 -11.09 -10.19 6.25
CA VAL A 64 -11.80 -8.93 6.03
C VAL A 64 -11.08 -8.11 4.97
N ASP A 65 -11.82 -7.66 3.97
CA ASP A 65 -11.28 -6.80 2.90
C ASP A 65 -10.82 -5.45 3.47
N MET A 66 -9.72 -4.91 2.93
CA MET A 66 -9.12 -3.65 3.37
C MET A 66 -10.11 -2.48 3.34
N ARG A 67 -11.06 -2.44 2.38
CA ARG A 67 -12.07 -1.38 2.28
C ARG A 67 -12.90 -1.19 3.55
N TYR A 68 -13.09 -2.24 4.35
CA TYR A 68 -13.82 -2.17 5.63
C TYR A 68 -12.93 -1.76 6.81
N LEU A 69 -11.63 -1.68 6.59
CA LEU A 69 -10.64 -1.38 7.62
C LEU A 69 -10.05 0.03 7.52
N VAL A 70 -10.22 0.71 6.37
CA VAL A 70 -9.57 2.00 6.11
C VAL A 70 -9.87 3.08 7.14
N SER A 71 -11.04 3.06 7.77
CA SER A 71 -11.40 4.03 8.81
C SER A 71 -10.64 3.83 10.13
N LYS A 72 -10.08 2.64 10.36
CA LYS A 72 -9.43 2.26 11.63
C LYS A 72 -7.97 2.72 11.73
N TYR A 73 -7.35 3.08 10.61
CA TYR A 73 -5.92 3.38 10.56
C TYR A 73 -5.66 4.79 10.03
N SER A 74 -4.54 5.37 10.44
CA SER A 74 -4.14 6.73 10.07
C SER A 74 -3.25 6.77 8.84
N ILE A 75 -2.43 5.73 8.62
CA ILE A 75 -1.47 5.64 7.52
C ILE A 75 -1.50 4.22 6.96
N PHE A 76 -1.34 4.10 5.65
CA PHE A 76 -1.23 2.82 4.96
C PHE A 76 0.13 2.69 4.31
N VAL A 77 0.74 1.50 4.46
CA VAL A 77 1.97 1.12 3.75
C VAL A 77 1.64 -0.08 2.87
N THR A 78 1.99 -0.02 1.60
CA THR A 78 1.77 -1.12 0.64
C THR A 78 2.92 -1.23 -0.35
N THR A 79 3.17 -2.43 -0.83
CA THR A 79 4.21 -2.75 -1.82
C THR A 79 3.64 -3.13 -3.18
N CYS A 80 2.32 -3.26 -3.29
CA CYS A 80 1.67 -3.77 -4.50
C CYS A 80 0.70 -2.75 -5.09
N ALA A 81 0.88 -2.43 -6.38
CA ALA A 81 -0.04 -1.59 -7.15
C ALA A 81 -1.27 -2.38 -7.65
N THR A 82 -2.00 -2.99 -6.71
CA THR A 82 -3.21 -3.80 -6.95
C THR A 82 -4.47 -3.08 -6.46
N SER A 83 -5.59 -3.78 -6.42
CA SER A 83 -6.87 -3.25 -5.90
C SER A 83 -6.75 -2.64 -4.50
N THR A 84 -5.87 -3.16 -3.65
CA THR A 84 -5.61 -2.62 -2.31
C THR A 84 -5.11 -1.18 -2.37
N LEU A 85 -4.19 -0.85 -3.28
CA LEU A 85 -3.70 0.52 -3.46
C LEU A 85 -4.87 1.47 -3.80
N GLY A 86 -5.77 1.05 -4.70
CA GLY A 86 -6.96 1.82 -5.04
C GLY A 86 -7.82 2.14 -3.82
N TRP A 87 -8.11 1.14 -2.98
CA TRP A 87 -8.91 1.32 -1.78
C TRP A 87 -8.27 2.28 -0.77
N VAL A 88 -6.96 2.15 -0.52
CA VAL A 88 -6.30 3.02 0.47
C VAL A 88 -6.12 4.44 -0.05
N VAL A 89 -5.82 4.63 -1.34
CA VAL A 89 -5.74 5.97 -1.96
C VAL A 89 -7.10 6.68 -1.92
N MET A 90 -8.18 5.96 -2.26
CA MET A 90 -9.55 6.50 -2.25
C MET A 90 -10.09 6.74 -0.83
N SER A 91 -9.45 6.22 0.21
CA SER A 91 -9.83 6.49 1.60
C SER A 91 -9.53 7.92 2.06
N GLY A 92 -8.72 8.65 1.31
CA GLY A 92 -8.24 9.99 1.68
C GLY A 92 -7.15 10.01 2.75
N LYS A 93 -6.75 8.84 3.28
CA LYS A 93 -5.69 8.72 4.29
C LYS A 93 -4.29 8.71 3.66
N PRO A 94 -3.24 9.12 4.39
CA PRO A 94 -1.86 9.02 3.94
C PRO A 94 -1.49 7.61 3.49
N VAL A 95 -0.89 7.52 2.30
CA VAL A 95 -0.44 6.27 1.70
C VAL A 95 1.05 6.36 1.40
N VAL A 96 1.78 5.37 1.88
CA VAL A 96 3.17 5.10 1.54
C VAL A 96 3.20 3.88 0.62
N PHE A 97 3.72 4.07 -0.57
CA PHE A 97 3.93 3.01 -1.55
C PHE A 97 5.43 2.70 -1.63
N ILE A 98 5.78 1.43 -1.47
CA ILE A 98 7.14 0.95 -1.66
C ILE A 98 7.23 0.37 -3.07
N ASP A 99 7.92 1.07 -3.96
CA ASP A 99 8.14 0.62 -5.33
C ASP A 99 9.27 -0.40 -5.37
N GLN A 100 8.91 -1.66 -5.60
CA GLN A 100 9.85 -2.77 -5.66
C GLN A 100 10.48 -2.87 -7.05
N LYS A 101 11.56 -2.12 -7.27
CA LYS A 101 12.22 -1.95 -8.58
C LYS A 101 12.61 -3.25 -9.27
N ASN A 102 12.91 -4.27 -8.49
CA ASN A 102 13.33 -5.56 -9.03
C ASN A 102 12.24 -6.64 -9.03
N ASN A 103 11.01 -6.34 -8.61
CA ASN A 103 9.94 -7.33 -8.55
C ASN A 103 8.77 -6.96 -9.44
N ASN A 104 8.13 -5.85 -9.17
CA ASN A 104 6.97 -5.38 -9.94
C ASN A 104 6.99 -3.85 -9.96
N PRO A 105 7.97 -3.23 -10.67
CA PRO A 105 8.15 -1.80 -10.66
C PRO A 105 6.98 -1.08 -11.32
N LEU A 106 6.73 0.13 -10.86
CA LEU A 106 5.87 1.05 -11.59
C LEU A 106 6.49 1.40 -12.94
N THR A 107 5.66 1.66 -13.94
CA THR A 107 6.13 2.33 -15.17
C THR A 107 6.59 3.74 -14.83
N ASP A 108 7.48 4.32 -15.64
CA ASP A 108 8.04 5.65 -15.39
C ASP A 108 6.96 6.72 -15.21
N ASP A 109 5.95 6.72 -16.08
CA ASP A 109 4.81 7.65 -16.00
C ASP A 109 4.00 7.48 -14.71
N ALA A 110 3.73 6.22 -14.32
CA ALA A 110 3.04 5.92 -13.09
C ALA A 110 3.87 6.34 -11.88
N HIS A 111 5.17 6.05 -11.87
CA HIS A 111 6.08 6.45 -10.80
C HIS A 111 6.10 7.97 -10.62
N VAL A 112 6.26 8.75 -11.70
CA VAL A 112 6.23 10.21 -11.65
C VAL A 112 4.88 10.73 -11.12
N SER A 113 3.78 10.15 -11.57
CA SER A 113 2.44 10.58 -11.14
C SER A 113 2.16 10.22 -9.67
N LEU A 114 2.46 8.98 -9.27
CA LEU A 114 2.27 8.52 -7.90
C LEU A 114 3.16 9.29 -6.92
N SER A 115 4.43 9.51 -7.24
CA SER A 115 5.37 10.26 -6.38
C SER A 115 4.91 11.70 -6.09
N LYS A 116 4.19 12.31 -7.03
CA LYS A 116 3.56 13.63 -6.79
C LYS A 116 2.32 13.53 -5.90
N GLY A 117 1.52 12.48 -6.04
CA GLY A 117 0.21 12.34 -5.39
C GLY A 117 0.23 11.65 -4.02
N ILE A 118 1.13 10.70 -3.82
CA ILE A 118 1.31 9.93 -2.59
C ILE A 118 2.79 9.92 -2.17
N PHE A 119 3.13 9.19 -1.11
CA PHE A 119 4.53 9.01 -0.71
C PHE A 119 5.07 7.72 -1.33
N VAL A 120 6.05 7.83 -2.22
CA VAL A 120 6.70 6.70 -2.89
C VAL A 120 8.13 6.56 -2.41
N PHE A 121 8.54 5.33 -2.09
CA PHE A 121 9.89 4.97 -1.71
C PHE A 121 10.38 3.83 -2.59
N ASP A 122 11.48 4.03 -3.29
CA ASP A 122 12.09 3.01 -4.13
C ASP A 122 12.99 2.09 -3.29
N ASP A 123 12.79 0.78 -3.37
CA ASP A 123 13.48 -0.20 -2.51
C ASP A 123 14.95 -0.40 -2.86
N ASP A 124 15.39 0.06 -4.04
CA ASP A 124 16.78 0.02 -4.51
C ASP A 124 17.59 1.28 -4.15
N MET A 125 16.94 2.31 -3.61
CA MET A 125 17.61 3.55 -3.22
C MET A 125 18.56 3.36 -2.04
N HIS A 126 19.70 4.02 -2.10
CA HIS A 126 20.65 4.05 -0.98
C HIS A 126 19.94 4.54 0.29
N ASN A 127 20.15 3.84 1.41
CA ASN A 127 19.49 4.12 2.70
C ASN A 127 17.96 4.00 2.71
N PHE A 128 17.34 3.24 1.80
CA PHE A 128 15.90 3.05 1.72
C PHE A 128 15.26 2.79 3.10
N HIS A 129 15.70 1.77 3.84
CA HIS A 129 15.15 1.43 5.15
C HIS A 129 15.25 2.58 6.18
N LYS A 130 16.38 3.29 6.17
CA LYS A 130 16.57 4.45 7.06
C LYS A 130 15.62 5.59 6.70
N ASN A 131 15.48 5.89 5.42
CA ASN A 131 14.60 6.97 4.93
C ASN A 131 13.13 6.65 5.20
N LEU A 132 12.70 5.41 4.92
CA LEU A 132 11.34 4.96 5.19
C LEU A 132 11.04 5.01 6.70
N ARG A 133 11.95 4.51 7.54
CA ARG A 133 11.80 4.57 8.99
C ARG A 133 11.70 6.01 9.50
N ASN A 134 12.60 6.90 9.07
CA ASN A 134 12.58 8.31 9.46
C ASN A 134 11.26 8.98 9.07
N PHE A 135 10.74 8.68 7.90
CA PHE A 135 9.44 9.20 7.47
C PHE A 135 8.29 8.67 8.34
N LEU A 136 8.21 7.37 8.53
CA LEU A 136 7.13 6.73 9.30
C LEU A 136 7.22 7.01 10.81
N SER A 137 8.37 7.46 11.31
CA SER A 137 8.53 7.88 12.72
C SER A 137 8.08 9.31 13.02
N LYS A 138 7.70 10.06 11.98
CA LYS A 138 7.18 11.42 12.14
C LYS A 138 5.85 11.43 12.91
N PRO A 139 5.53 12.52 13.62
CA PRO A 139 4.19 12.72 14.16
C PRO A 139 3.12 12.59 13.07
N ILE A 140 2.00 11.96 13.41
CA ILE A 140 0.88 11.76 12.46
C ILE A 140 0.42 13.11 11.86
N SER A 141 0.34 14.15 12.68
CA SER A 141 -0.02 15.51 12.24
C SER A 141 0.94 16.08 11.18
N GLU A 142 2.23 15.76 11.26
CA GLU A 142 3.20 16.19 10.24
C GLU A 142 2.97 15.43 8.93
N ILE A 143 2.73 14.12 9.01
CA ILE A 143 2.42 13.30 7.82
C ILE A 143 1.11 13.77 7.17
N ASP A 144 0.08 14.08 7.95
CA ASP A 144 -1.20 14.63 7.46
C ASP A 144 -1.02 15.99 6.77
N ARG A 145 -0.16 16.86 7.32
CA ARG A 145 0.19 18.14 6.67
C ARG A 145 0.85 17.90 5.32
N LEU A 146 1.89 17.06 5.25
CA LEU A 146 2.58 16.71 4.00
C LEU A 146 1.63 16.03 3.00
N TRP A 147 0.70 15.22 3.48
CA TRP A 147 -0.35 14.60 2.67
C TRP A 147 -1.29 15.63 2.06
N SER A 148 -1.66 16.64 2.82
CA SER A 148 -2.53 17.73 2.36
C SER A 148 -1.89 18.58 1.27
N GLU A 149 -0.59 18.81 1.35
CA GLU A 149 0.18 19.53 0.32
C GLU A 149 0.16 18.83 -1.05
N LYS A 150 0.06 17.50 -1.05
CA LYS A 150 -0.02 16.69 -2.29
C LYS A 150 -1.44 16.63 -2.91
N LYS A 151 -2.46 17.21 -2.28
CA LYS A 151 -3.88 17.06 -2.66
C LYS A 151 -4.14 17.28 -4.15
N LYS A 152 -3.70 18.41 -4.70
CA LYS A 152 -3.91 18.77 -6.12
C LYS A 152 -3.34 17.73 -7.08
N TYR A 153 -2.14 17.22 -6.80
CA TYR A 153 -1.50 16.20 -7.62
C TYR A 153 -2.17 14.85 -7.45
N ARG A 154 -2.61 14.53 -6.23
CA ARG A 154 -3.35 13.29 -5.93
C ARG A 154 -4.68 13.23 -6.64
N GLU A 155 -5.44 14.32 -6.69
CA GLU A 155 -6.70 14.39 -7.45
C GLU A 155 -6.46 14.11 -8.94
N LYS A 156 -5.42 14.66 -9.53
CA LYS A 156 -5.03 14.37 -10.92
C LYS A 156 -4.63 12.91 -11.10
N MET A 157 -3.81 12.37 -10.20
CA MET A 157 -3.37 10.97 -10.21
C MET A 157 -4.57 10.02 -10.09
N ILE A 158 -5.52 10.29 -9.19
CA ILE A 158 -6.73 9.48 -9.04
C ILE A 158 -7.53 9.42 -10.34
N LYS A 159 -7.71 10.55 -11.01
CA LYS A 159 -8.43 10.60 -12.29
C LYS A 159 -7.73 9.79 -13.39
N ASN A 160 -6.42 9.79 -13.40
CA ASN A 160 -5.64 9.10 -14.44
C ASN A 160 -5.54 7.59 -14.23
N TYR A 161 -5.41 7.12 -12.97
CA TYR A 161 -5.05 5.72 -12.68
C TYR A 161 -6.11 4.93 -11.92
N PHE A 162 -7.08 5.59 -11.28
CA PHE A 162 -8.06 4.89 -10.44
C PHE A 162 -9.51 5.12 -10.87
N SER A 163 -9.97 6.36 -10.92
CA SER A 163 -11.35 6.67 -11.32
C SER A 163 -11.49 8.10 -11.78
N THR A 164 -12.12 8.27 -12.93
CA THR A 164 -12.54 9.59 -13.44
C THR A 164 -13.73 10.19 -12.65
N TYR A 165 -14.47 9.33 -11.93
CA TYR A 165 -15.71 9.69 -11.27
C TYR A 165 -15.62 9.45 -9.76
N GLU A 166 -16.16 10.38 -8.99
CA GLU A 166 -16.33 10.25 -7.54
C GLU A 166 -17.66 9.55 -7.24
N GLY A 167 -17.61 8.24 -7.00
CA GLY A 167 -18.79 7.45 -6.63
C GLY A 167 -19.82 7.27 -7.74
N GLY A 168 -21.01 6.80 -7.38
CA GLY A 168 -22.15 6.67 -8.30
C GLY A 168 -22.03 5.63 -9.42
N ALA A 169 -21.08 4.68 -9.34
CA ALA A 169 -20.83 3.67 -10.36
C ALA A 169 -22.09 2.84 -10.69
N GLY A 170 -22.84 2.41 -9.68
CA GLY A 170 -24.10 1.67 -9.87
C GLY A 170 -25.13 2.47 -10.63
N LYS A 171 -25.30 3.76 -10.31
CA LYS A 171 -26.24 4.63 -11.04
C LYS A 171 -25.84 4.80 -12.51
N ARG A 172 -24.53 4.92 -12.81
CA ARG A 172 -24.04 4.98 -14.19
C ARG A 172 -24.27 3.69 -14.93
N ALA A 173 -23.96 2.55 -14.30
CA ALA A 173 -24.18 1.23 -14.88
C ALA A 173 -25.66 1.02 -15.24
N VAL A 174 -26.59 1.32 -14.33
CA VAL A 174 -28.04 1.25 -14.59
C VAL A 174 -28.45 2.12 -15.79
N LYS A 175 -27.97 3.37 -15.88
CA LYS A 175 -28.26 4.24 -17.01
C LYS A 175 -27.80 3.67 -18.35
N ILE A 176 -26.59 3.05 -18.37
CA ILE A 176 -26.05 2.42 -19.58
C ILE A 176 -26.91 1.20 -19.95
N ILE A 177 -27.19 0.31 -19.00
CA ILE A 177 -28.02 -0.88 -19.22
C ILE A 177 -29.39 -0.50 -19.75
N LEU A 178 -30.06 0.48 -19.14
CA LEU A 178 -31.39 0.93 -19.60
C LEU A 178 -31.35 1.48 -21.03
N ARG A 179 -30.30 2.24 -21.38
CA ARG A 179 -30.15 2.79 -22.73
C ARG A 179 -29.84 1.73 -23.76
N GLU A 180 -28.92 0.78 -23.47
CA GLU A 180 -28.44 -0.17 -24.48
C GLU A 180 -29.31 -1.44 -24.59
N CYS A 181 -30.05 -1.80 -23.55
CA CYS A 181 -30.80 -3.04 -23.51
C CYS A 181 -32.32 -2.86 -23.61
N PHE A 182 -32.83 -1.64 -23.40
CA PHE A 182 -34.28 -1.38 -23.33
C PHE A 182 -34.73 -0.17 -24.17
N SER A 183 -33.87 0.36 -25.05
CA SER A 183 -34.18 1.40 -26.05
C SER A 183 -34.55 0.80 -27.37
#